data_0e4ef01623ac221733412cc8a26e3001
#
_entry.id   0e4ef01623ac221733412cc8a26e3001
#
_cell.length_a   1.000
_cell.length_b   1.000
_cell.length_c   1.000
_cell.angle_alpha   90.00
_cell.angle_beta   90.00
_cell.angle_gamma   90.00
#
_symmetry.space_group_name_H-M   'P 1'
#
loop_
_entity.id
_entity.type
_entity.pdbx_description
1 polymer ?
#
loop_
_entity_poly.entity_id
_entity_poly.type
_entity_poly.pdbx_seq_one_letter_code
_entity_poly.pdbx_strand_id
1 'polypeptide(L)'
;MKVTEHLDKAKKPLISFEILPLNRGGDINQLFNVLDDIIKYDPPFIDVTSHSAQVQYDETPKGIKKKVKRKRPGTIGISVAIKNKYNIDTVPHILCNGFTKEETEDALIELNYLGIENVLAVRGDELQFKKPIPEGKSSNVYALDLVNQITDMNKGKYLEEDLLDASPTNFCIGVGGYPEKHFEAPNINTDIKYVKEKINAGGEYIVSQMFFNNDHYFDFVKRCREQDINVPIIPGLKILGFKAQLTNIPKNFYVEIPDELSSEVMEAKPEHVLDIGVEWTAKQCEELLNKGVPLLHFYIMLNSKPITKLMNRLNI
;
A
#
# COMPACT_ATOMS: atom_id res chain seq x y z
N MET A 1 -17.27 -2.27 -5.16
CA MET A 1 -17.43 -0.80 -5.26
C MET A 1 -16.04 -0.18 -5.33
N LYS A 2 -15.88 0.91 -6.09
CA LYS A 2 -14.60 1.61 -6.20
C LYS A 2 -14.23 2.36 -4.91
N VAL A 3 -12.93 2.52 -4.63
CA VAL A 3 -12.45 3.32 -3.48
C VAL A 3 -12.99 4.74 -3.53
N THR A 4 -13.00 5.38 -4.70
CA THR A 4 -13.56 6.72 -4.89
C THR A 4 -15.05 6.78 -4.58
N GLU A 5 -15.84 5.76 -4.95
CA GLU A 5 -17.26 5.69 -4.63
C GLU A 5 -17.52 5.51 -3.13
N HIS A 6 -16.67 4.76 -2.41
CA HIS A 6 -16.76 4.68 -0.94
C HIS A 6 -16.56 6.05 -0.31
N LEU A 7 -15.56 6.82 -0.78
CA LEU A 7 -15.29 8.17 -0.29
C LEU A 7 -16.44 9.13 -0.58
N ASP A 8 -17.00 9.10 -1.80
CA ASP A 8 -18.09 9.97 -2.21
C ASP A 8 -19.40 9.72 -1.43
N LYS A 9 -19.66 8.47 -1.06
CA LYS A 9 -20.84 8.05 -0.29
C LYS A 9 -20.69 8.19 1.22
N ALA A 10 -19.48 8.46 1.69
CA ALA A 10 -19.18 8.51 3.11
C ALA A 10 -19.89 9.68 3.81
N LYS A 11 -20.63 9.37 4.87
CA LYS A 11 -21.27 10.37 5.75
C LYS A 11 -20.48 10.67 7.02
N LYS A 12 -19.46 9.89 7.28
CA LYS A 12 -18.52 10.00 8.40
C LYS A 12 -17.13 9.58 7.91
N PRO A 13 -16.06 9.97 8.60
CA PRO A 13 -14.73 9.48 8.27
C PRO A 13 -14.68 7.95 8.23
N LEU A 14 -13.98 7.42 7.24
CA LEU A 14 -13.79 5.99 7.02
C LEU A 14 -12.46 5.52 7.60
N ILE A 15 -12.36 4.21 7.86
CA ILE A 15 -11.12 3.57 8.31
C ILE A 15 -10.85 2.38 7.38
N SER A 16 -9.65 2.30 6.82
CA SER A 16 -9.20 1.17 6.02
C SER A 16 -7.87 0.61 6.51
N PHE A 17 -7.56 -0.61 6.11
CA PHE A 17 -6.40 -1.32 6.60
C PHE A 17 -5.60 -1.92 5.46
N GLU A 18 -4.27 -1.93 5.63
CA GLU A 18 -3.37 -2.69 4.77
C GLU A 18 -2.82 -3.89 5.53
N ILE A 19 -2.90 -5.05 4.89
CA ILE A 19 -2.39 -6.31 5.39
C ILE A 19 -1.33 -6.92 4.48
N LEU A 20 -0.51 -7.79 5.05
CA LEU A 20 0.46 -8.59 4.30
C LEU A 20 -0.10 -9.97 3.97
N PRO A 21 0.21 -10.53 2.79
CA PRO A 21 0.07 -11.96 2.58
C PRO A 21 0.90 -12.76 3.59
N LEU A 22 0.42 -13.94 3.92
CA LEU A 22 1.13 -14.87 4.81
C LEU A 22 2.49 -15.28 4.21
N ASN A 23 3.41 -15.64 5.07
CA ASN A 23 4.62 -16.31 4.61
C ASN A 23 4.26 -17.65 3.95
N ARG A 24 5.07 -18.06 2.99
CA ARG A 24 4.93 -19.40 2.36
C ARG A 24 4.89 -20.49 3.44
N GLY A 25 3.84 -21.30 3.41
CA GLY A 25 3.57 -22.33 4.44
C GLY A 25 2.73 -21.83 5.62
N GLY A 26 2.32 -20.56 5.64
CA GLY A 26 1.39 -20.06 6.65
C GLY A 26 -0.03 -20.57 6.49
N ASP A 27 -0.77 -20.66 7.60
CA ASP A 27 -2.18 -21.04 7.63
C ASP A 27 -3.07 -19.81 7.43
N ILE A 28 -4.02 -19.89 6.49
CA ILE A 28 -4.95 -18.79 6.18
C ILE A 28 -5.77 -18.35 7.42
N ASN A 29 -6.01 -19.26 8.38
CA ASN A 29 -6.70 -18.90 9.61
C ASN A 29 -5.95 -17.85 10.44
N GLN A 30 -4.62 -17.78 10.35
CA GLN A 30 -3.85 -16.72 11.01
C GLN A 30 -4.23 -15.33 10.45
N LEU A 31 -4.47 -15.26 9.14
CA LEU A 31 -4.93 -14.03 8.52
C LEU A 31 -6.38 -13.72 8.91
N PHE A 32 -7.26 -14.72 8.88
CA PHE A 32 -8.65 -14.53 9.25
C PHE A 32 -8.82 -14.09 10.70
N ASN A 33 -8.00 -14.58 11.63
CA ASN A 33 -8.02 -14.09 13.01
C ASN A 33 -7.70 -12.58 13.13
N VAL A 34 -6.74 -12.10 12.32
CA VAL A 34 -6.44 -10.66 12.28
C VAL A 34 -7.59 -9.87 11.66
N LEU A 35 -8.21 -10.41 10.62
CA LEU A 35 -9.36 -9.77 9.96
C LEU A 35 -10.60 -9.74 10.87
N ASP A 36 -10.89 -10.83 11.59
CA ASP A 36 -12.01 -10.91 12.54
C ASP A 36 -11.90 -9.84 13.65
N ASP A 37 -10.66 -9.44 14.01
CA ASP A 37 -10.43 -8.36 14.98
C ASP A 37 -10.70 -6.95 14.41
N ILE A 38 -10.55 -6.74 13.11
CA ILE A 38 -10.62 -5.40 12.49
C ILE A 38 -11.92 -5.14 11.73
N ILE A 39 -12.63 -6.19 11.31
CA ILE A 39 -13.89 -6.05 10.57
C ILE A 39 -14.97 -5.31 11.35
N LYS A 40 -14.93 -5.37 12.68
CA LYS A 40 -15.86 -4.65 13.57
C LYS A 40 -15.78 -3.11 13.45
N TYR A 41 -14.72 -2.59 12.81
CA TYR A 41 -14.56 -1.16 12.52
C TYR A 41 -15.14 -0.77 11.15
N ASP A 42 -15.85 -1.70 10.49
CA ASP A 42 -16.58 -1.50 9.24
C ASP A 42 -15.70 -0.90 8.13
N PRO A 43 -14.53 -1.50 7.83
CA PRO A 43 -13.66 -0.99 6.78
C PRO A 43 -14.34 -1.13 5.42
N PRO A 44 -14.40 -0.05 4.61
CA PRO A 44 -15.01 -0.09 3.28
C PRO A 44 -14.20 -0.96 2.31
N PHE A 45 -12.91 -1.03 2.52
CA PHE A 45 -11.99 -1.86 1.75
C PHE A 45 -10.74 -2.23 2.57
N ILE A 46 -10.04 -3.27 2.11
CA ILE A 46 -8.79 -3.75 2.69
C ILE A 46 -7.75 -3.88 1.59
N ASP A 47 -6.60 -3.23 1.78
CA ASP A 47 -5.45 -3.35 0.90
C ASP A 47 -4.67 -4.64 1.20
N VAL A 48 -4.28 -5.34 0.13
CA VAL A 48 -3.47 -6.55 0.23
C VAL A 48 -2.17 -6.34 -0.51
N THR A 49 -1.07 -6.24 0.24
CA THR A 49 0.24 -5.98 -0.37
C THR A 49 0.69 -7.10 -1.30
N SER A 50 1.57 -6.77 -2.22
CA SER A 50 2.26 -7.74 -3.06
C SER A 50 3.76 -7.69 -2.78
N HIS A 51 4.43 -8.83 -2.94
CA HIS A 51 5.87 -8.94 -2.76
C HIS A 51 6.46 -9.74 -3.91
N SER A 52 7.49 -9.21 -4.52
CA SER A 52 8.27 -9.92 -5.53
C SER A 52 9.22 -10.95 -4.90
N ALA A 53 9.87 -11.74 -5.75
CA ALA A 53 10.88 -12.68 -5.29
C ALA A 53 12.12 -11.93 -4.77
N GLN A 54 12.72 -12.45 -3.70
CA GLN A 54 13.91 -11.92 -3.05
C GLN A 54 15.04 -12.93 -3.09
N VAL A 55 16.27 -12.44 -3.08
CA VAL A 55 17.47 -13.27 -2.91
C VAL A 55 17.73 -13.51 -1.43
N GLN A 56 18.05 -14.75 -1.12
CA GLN A 56 18.59 -15.16 0.16
C GLN A 56 19.92 -15.85 -0.09
N TYR A 57 20.93 -15.51 0.71
CA TYR A 57 22.23 -16.16 0.71
C TYR A 57 22.33 -17.04 1.96
N ASP A 58 22.50 -18.35 1.75
CA ASP A 58 22.71 -19.32 2.83
C ASP A 58 24.21 -19.70 2.86
N GLU A 59 24.85 -19.56 4.01
CA GLU A 59 26.18 -20.10 4.23
C GLU A 59 26.11 -21.63 4.33
N THR A 60 26.99 -22.30 3.62
CA THR A 60 27.10 -23.76 3.63
C THR A 60 28.56 -24.18 3.76
N PRO A 61 28.89 -25.41 4.17
CA PRO A 61 30.25 -25.88 4.21
C PRO A 61 31.00 -25.84 2.87
N LYS A 62 30.26 -25.71 1.75
CA LYS A 62 30.79 -25.61 0.38
C LYS A 62 30.83 -24.19 -0.16
N GLY A 63 30.53 -23.18 0.67
CA GLY A 63 30.46 -21.77 0.28
C GLY A 63 29.05 -21.20 0.37
N ILE A 64 28.82 -20.03 -0.21
CA ILE A 64 27.54 -19.32 -0.18
C ILE A 64 26.62 -19.85 -1.26
N LYS A 65 25.41 -20.30 -0.86
CA LYS A 65 24.35 -20.72 -1.77
C LYS A 65 23.32 -19.60 -1.95
N LYS A 66 23.18 -19.11 -3.17
CA LYS A 66 22.14 -18.15 -3.54
C LYS A 66 20.80 -18.86 -3.76
N LYS A 67 19.73 -18.39 -3.10
CA LYS A 67 18.36 -18.84 -3.33
C LYS A 67 17.48 -17.65 -3.72
N VAL A 68 16.61 -17.84 -4.70
CA VAL A 68 15.60 -16.86 -5.09
C VAL A 68 14.24 -17.41 -4.74
N LYS A 69 13.49 -16.71 -3.89
CA LYS A 69 12.15 -17.14 -3.51
C LYS A 69 11.21 -15.98 -3.23
N ARG A 70 9.94 -16.14 -3.60
CA ARG A 70 8.85 -15.24 -3.18
C ARG A 70 8.36 -15.71 -1.80
N LYS A 71 8.66 -14.92 -0.76
CA LYS A 71 8.32 -15.29 0.62
C LYS A 71 6.83 -15.23 0.90
N ARG A 72 6.14 -14.23 0.31
CA ARG A 72 4.71 -13.91 0.55
C ARG A 72 3.93 -13.93 -0.77
N PRO A 73 3.58 -15.10 -1.31
CA PRO A 73 2.70 -15.21 -2.47
C PRO A 73 1.23 -15.04 -2.05
N GLY A 74 0.33 -14.90 -3.05
CA GLY A 74 -1.10 -15.09 -2.82
C GLY A 74 -1.94 -13.82 -2.71
N THR A 75 -1.43 -12.65 -3.12
CA THR A 75 -2.17 -11.38 -3.10
C THR A 75 -3.57 -11.51 -3.71
N ILE A 76 -3.70 -12.07 -4.93
CA ILE A 76 -4.99 -12.26 -5.62
C ILE A 76 -5.89 -13.20 -4.81
N GLY A 77 -5.41 -14.40 -4.48
CA GLY A 77 -6.19 -15.39 -3.74
C GLY A 77 -6.67 -14.89 -2.38
N ILE A 78 -5.84 -14.11 -1.66
CA ILE A 78 -6.20 -13.50 -0.37
C ILE A 78 -7.26 -12.41 -0.59
N SER A 79 -7.12 -11.56 -1.58
CA SER A 79 -8.10 -10.51 -1.90
C SER A 79 -9.49 -11.12 -2.16
N VAL A 80 -9.55 -12.20 -2.93
CA VAL A 80 -10.80 -12.92 -3.20
C VAL A 80 -11.34 -13.61 -1.96
N ALA A 81 -10.48 -14.23 -1.14
CA ALA A 81 -10.90 -14.87 0.10
C ALA A 81 -11.52 -13.88 1.09
N ILE A 82 -10.96 -12.67 1.20
CA ILE A 82 -11.51 -11.58 2.01
C ILE A 82 -12.86 -11.13 1.46
N LYS A 83 -12.93 -10.83 0.16
CA LYS A 83 -14.17 -10.38 -0.48
C LYS A 83 -15.30 -11.39 -0.29
N ASN A 84 -15.01 -12.68 -0.50
CA ASN A 84 -16.03 -13.74 -0.38
C ASN A 84 -16.43 -13.99 1.07
N LYS A 85 -15.50 -13.99 2.02
CA LYS A 85 -15.80 -14.30 3.42
C LYS A 85 -16.49 -13.15 4.14
N TYR A 86 -16.05 -11.90 3.89
CA TYR A 86 -16.48 -10.75 4.66
C TYR A 86 -17.36 -9.77 3.88
N ASN A 87 -17.51 -9.97 2.57
CA ASN A 87 -18.20 -9.03 1.68
C ASN A 87 -17.62 -7.61 1.73
N ILE A 88 -16.30 -7.49 1.89
CA ILE A 88 -15.54 -6.24 1.90
C ILE A 88 -14.78 -6.11 0.60
N ASP A 89 -14.75 -4.91 0.02
CA ASP A 89 -13.96 -4.66 -1.17
C ASP A 89 -12.45 -4.78 -0.86
N THR A 90 -11.66 -5.18 -1.84
CA THR A 90 -10.22 -5.34 -1.67
C THR A 90 -9.45 -4.56 -2.70
N VAL A 91 -8.26 -4.13 -2.31
CA VAL A 91 -7.31 -3.41 -3.14
C VAL A 91 -6.00 -4.20 -3.21
N PRO A 92 -5.87 -5.17 -4.12
CA PRO A 92 -4.58 -5.83 -4.35
C PRO A 92 -3.55 -4.85 -4.88
N HIS A 93 -2.33 -4.89 -4.33
CA HIS A 93 -1.21 -4.15 -4.86
C HIS A 93 -0.63 -4.84 -6.09
N ILE A 94 -0.43 -4.09 -7.17
CA ILE A 94 0.21 -4.55 -8.39
C ILE A 94 1.58 -3.90 -8.47
N LEU A 95 2.61 -4.73 -8.72
CA LEU A 95 4.00 -4.29 -8.70
C LEU A 95 4.60 -4.27 -10.10
N CYS A 96 5.46 -3.26 -10.38
CA CYS A 96 6.36 -3.29 -11.51
C CYS A 96 7.50 -4.30 -11.28
N ASN A 97 8.15 -4.20 -10.12
CA ASN A 97 9.33 -4.99 -9.80
C ASN A 97 9.03 -6.49 -9.68
N GLY A 98 9.74 -7.30 -10.46
CA GLY A 98 9.66 -8.76 -10.41
C GLY A 98 8.56 -9.38 -11.28
N PHE A 99 7.87 -8.57 -12.10
CA PHE A 99 6.84 -9.02 -13.04
C PHE A 99 7.09 -8.46 -14.43
N THR A 100 6.74 -9.23 -15.45
CA THR A 100 6.67 -8.75 -16.84
C THR A 100 5.31 -8.07 -17.07
N LYS A 101 5.17 -7.35 -18.17
CA LYS A 101 3.88 -6.75 -18.56
C LYS A 101 2.82 -7.82 -18.80
N GLU A 102 3.21 -8.95 -19.38
CA GLU A 102 2.31 -10.08 -19.63
C GLU A 102 1.84 -10.71 -18.30
N GLU A 103 2.76 -10.96 -17.35
CA GLU A 103 2.38 -11.45 -16.01
C GLU A 103 1.47 -10.46 -15.26
N THR A 104 1.64 -9.17 -15.52
CA THR A 104 0.79 -8.11 -14.97
C THR A 104 -0.59 -8.11 -15.62
N GLU A 105 -0.66 -8.25 -16.95
CA GLU A 105 -1.91 -8.36 -17.69
C GLU A 105 -2.70 -9.60 -17.27
N ASP A 106 -2.07 -10.77 -17.20
CA ASP A 106 -2.69 -12.00 -16.71
C ASP A 106 -3.30 -11.80 -15.31
N ALA A 107 -2.54 -11.20 -14.39
CA ALA A 107 -3.02 -10.93 -13.04
C ALA A 107 -4.22 -9.97 -13.00
N LEU A 108 -4.24 -8.95 -13.86
CA LEU A 108 -5.36 -7.99 -13.97
C LEU A 108 -6.59 -8.66 -14.60
N ILE A 109 -6.41 -9.53 -15.60
CA ILE A 109 -7.50 -10.33 -16.16
C ILE A 109 -8.14 -11.23 -15.10
N GLU A 110 -7.33 -11.95 -14.31
CA GLU A 110 -7.81 -12.77 -13.20
C GLU A 110 -8.59 -11.94 -12.18
N LEU A 111 -8.07 -10.78 -11.77
CA LEU A 111 -8.75 -9.87 -10.84
C LEU A 111 -10.09 -9.39 -11.38
N ASN A 112 -10.16 -9.03 -12.67
CA ASN A 112 -11.39 -8.61 -13.33
C ASN A 112 -12.44 -9.74 -13.35
N TYR A 113 -12.05 -10.97 -13.68
CA TYR A 113 -12.95 -12.14 -13.64
C TYR A 113 -13.47 -12.45 -12.24
N LEU A 114 -12.68 -12.15 -11.21
CA LEU A 114 -13.04 -12.34 -9.81
C LEU A 114 -13.83 -11.15 -9.22
N GLY A 115 -14.17 -10.15 -10.05
CA GLY A 115 -14.96 -9.00 -9.66
C GLY A 115 -14.24 -8.04 -8.71
N ILE A 116 -12.91 -8.01 -8.74
CA ILE A 116 -12.10 -7.01 -8.02
C ILE A 116 -12.02 -5.75 -8.89
N GLU A 117 -12.48 -4.63 -8.36
CA GLU A 117 -12.58 -3.36 -9.11
C GLU A 117 -11.48 -2.35 -8.73
N ASN A 118 -10.66 -2.63 -7.72
CA ASN A 118 -9.66 -1.70 -7.22
C ASN A 118 -8.27 -2.30 -7.27
N VAL A 119 -7.28 -1.50 -7.60
CA VAL A 119 -5.86 -1.88 -7.54
C VAL A 119 -5.02 -0.70 -7.07
N LEU A 120 -3.93 -0.99 -6.35
CA LEU A 120 -2.90 0.00 -6.04
C LEU A 120 -1.66 -0.28 -6.91
N ALA A 121 -1.40 0.64 -7.84
CA ALA A 121 -0.27 0.54 -8.77
C ALA A 121 0.99 1.13 -8.12
N VAL A 122 1.95 0.26 -7.78
CA VAL A 122 3.20 0.65 -7.11
C VAL A 122 4.41 0.03 -7.80
N ARG A 123 5.54 0.70 -7.72
CA ARG A 123 6.77 0.16 -8.29
C ARG A 123 7.25 -1.09 -7.56
N GLY A 124 7.05 -1.12 -6.25
CA GLY A 124 7.60 -2.12 -5.34
C GLY A 124 8.99 -1.74 -4.85
N ASP A 125 9.43 -2.38 -3.74
CA ASP A 125 10.71 -2.11 -3.11
C ASP A 125 11.89 -2.37 -4.04
N GLU A 126 13.03 -1.69 -3.79
CA GLU A 126 14.27 -1.99 -4.47
C GLU A 126 14.70 -3.43 -4.20
N LEU A 127 14.86 -4.18 -5.28
CA LEU A 127 15.27 -5.57 -5.19
C LEU A 127 16.79 -5.68 -5.30
N GLN A 128 17.41 -6.38 -4.37
CA GLN A 128 18.78 -6.86 -4.51
C GLN A 128 18.96 -7.85 -5.67
N PHE A 129 17.85 -8.26 -6.29
CA PHE A 129 17.80 -9.18 -7.40
C PHE A 129 16.79 -8.70 -8.44
N LYS A 130 17.27 -8.43 -9.65
CA LYS A 130 16.39 -8.19 -10.80
C LYS A 130 16.06 -9.55 -11.44
N LYS A 131 14.77 -9.90 -11.50
CA LYS A 131 14.30 -11.07 -12.25
C LYS A 131 14.70 -10.89 -13.72
N PRO A 132 15.39 -11.86 -14.35
CA PRO A 132 15.64 -11.83 -15.77
C PRO A 132 14.31 -11.75 -16.53
N ILE A 133 14.24 -10.83 -17.47
CA ILE A 133 13.09 -10.72 -18.37
C ILE A 133 13.36 -11.65 -19.55
N PRO A 134 12.46 -12.59 -19.87
CA PRO A 134 12.61 -13.46 -21.03
C PRO A 134 12.69 -12.65 -22.34
N GLU A 135 13.36 -13.22 -23.34
CA GLU A 135 13.41 -12.64 -24.68
C GLU A 135 12.00 -12.43 -25.25
N GLY A 136 11.74 -11.30 -25.88
CA GLY A 136 10.44 -10.92 -26.42
C GLY A 136 9.43 -10.39 -25.39
N LYS A 137 9.78 -10.37 -24.08
CA LYS A 137 8.93 -9.79 -23.01
C LYS A 137 9.47 -8.46 -22.51
N SER A 138 8.59 -7.68 -21.87
CA SER A 138 8.95 -6.39 -21.29
C SER A 138 8.45 -6.26 -19.85
N SER A 139 8.87 -5.23 -19.14
CA SER A 139 8.39 -4.93 -17.78
C SER A 139 8.08 -3.46 -17.63
N ASN A 140 7.18 -3.14 -16.72
CA ASN A 140 6.99 -1.78 -16.27
C ASN A 140 8.17 -1.37 -15.38
N VAL A 141 8.80 -0.25 -15.68
CA VAL A 141 9.96 0.25 -14.91
C VAL A 141 9.51 1.13 -13.76
N TYR A 142 8.52 1.97 -14.01
CA TYR A 142 7.95 2.90 -13.05
C TYR A 142 6.44 2.66 -12.85
N ALA A 143 5.92 3.11 -11.73
CA ALA A 143 4.48 3.03 -11.46
C ALA A 143 3.64 3.75 -12.54
N LEU A 144 4.19 4.79 -13.20
CA LEU A 144 3.54 5.45 -14.33
C LEU A 144 3.30 4.47 -15.51
N ASP A 145 4.29 3.63 -15.84
CA ASP A 145 4.14 2.64 -16.91
C ASP A 145 3.03 1.64 -16.57
N LEU A 146 2.96 1.23 -15.31
CA LEU A 146 1.94 0.33 -14.81
C LEU A 146 0.55 0.98 -14.84
N VAL A 147 0.41 2.24 -14.42
CA VAL A 147 -0.85 2.99 -14.52
C VAL A 147 -1.31 3.08 -15.98
N ASN A 148 -0.39 3.37 -16.92
CA ASN A 148 -0.72 3.39 -18.34
C ASN A 148 -1.25 2.03 -18.82
N GLN A 149 -0.58 0.92 -18.47
CA GLN A 149 -1.01 -0.43 -18.84
C GLN A 149 -2.42 -0.73 -18.30
N ILE A 150 -2.71 -0.45 -17.04
CA ILE A 150 -4.03 -0.68 -16.45
C ILE A 150 -5.09 0.22 -17.14
N THR A 151 -4.74 1.47 -17.41
CA THR A 151 -5.63 2.42 -18.10
C THR A 151 -5.93 1.98 -19.55
N ASP A 152 -4.96 1.41 -20.24
CA ASP A 152 -5.17 0.86 -21.58
C ASP A 152 -6.10 -0.35 -21.53
N MET A 153 -5.96 -1.25 -20.56
CA MET A 153 -6.90 -2.35 -20.33
C MET A 153 -8.31 -1.85 -19.97
N ASN A 154 -8.42 -0.77 -19.19
CA ASN A 154 -9.70 -0.10 -18.92
C ASN A 154 -10.37 0.50 -20.19
N LYS A 155 -9.60 0.65 -21.26
CA LYS A 155 -10.10 1.07 -22.61
C LYS A 155 -10.24 -0.11 -23.59
N GLY A 156 -10.07 -1.36 -23.11
CA GLY A 156 -10.10 -2.54 -23.94
C GLY A 156 -8.85 -2.75 -24.79
N LYS A 157 -7.72 -2.09 -24.45
CA LYS A 157 -6.44 -2.27 -25.11
C LYS A 157 -5.57 -3.20 -24.30
N TYR A 158 -5.16 -4.30 -24.89
CA TYR A 158 -4.30 -5.32 -24.31
C TYR A 158 -2.92 -5.34 -25.00
N LEU A 159 -2.00 -6.13 -24.46
CA LEU A 159 -0.67 -6.29 -25.06
C LEU A 159 -0.72 -6.97 -26.44
N GLU A 160 -1.72 -7.81 -26.66
CA GLU A 160 -2.00 -8.39 -27.96
C GLU A 160 -2.80 -7.39 -28.81
N GLU A 161 -2.18 -6.91 -29.88
CA GLU A 161 -2.76 -5.83 -30.71
C GLU A 161 -3.87 -6.33 -31.68
N ASP A 162 -3.94 -7.62 -31.96
CA ASP A 162 -4.84 -8.23 -32.95
C ASP A 162 -6.19 -8.65 -32.37
N LEU A 163 -6.51 -8.29 -31.14
CA LEU A 163 -7.80 -8.61 -30.51
C LEU A 163 -8.93 -7.76 -31.13
N LEU A 164 -9.91 -8.42 -31.75
CA LEU A 164 -11.02 -7.74 -32.45
C LEU A 164 -12.13 -7.25 -31.51
N ASP A 165 -12.39 -8.01 -30.42
CA ASP A 165 -13.54 -7.78 -29.52
C ASP A 165 -13.10 -7.77 -28.03
N ALA A 166 -12.01 -7.08 -27.72
CA ALA A 166 -11.47 -7.02 -26.37
C ALA A 166 -12.40 -6.21 -25.43
N SER A 167 -12.90 -6.87 -24.39
CA SER A 167 -13.73 -6.21 -23.37
C SER A 167 -12.88 -5.32 -22.47
N PRO A 168 -13.30 -4.06 -22.21
CA PRO A 168 -12.60 -3.18 -21.28
C PRO A 168 -12.73 -3.71 -19.84
N THR A 169 -11.68 -3.52 -19.04
CA THR A 169 -11.75 -3.65 -17.59
C THR A 169 -12.29 -2.35 -16.97
N ASN A 170 -12.52 -2.32 -15.64
CA ASN A 170 -13.03 -1.13 -14.96
C ASN A 170 -12.34 -0.90 -13.62
N PHE A 171 -11.01 -0.97 -13.59
CA PHE A 171 -10.25 -0.78 -12.36
C PHE A 171 -10.21 0.68 -11.92
N CYS A 172 -10.49 0.91 -10.63
CA CYS A 172 -10.14 2.11 -9.92
C CYS A 172 -8.65 2.01 -9.53
N ILE A 173 -7.84 2.96 -9.98
CA ILE A 173 -6.39 2.91 -9.88
C ILE A 173 -5.90 3.83 -8.76
N GLY A 174 -5.43 3.25 -7.65
CA GLY A 174 -4.69 3.98 -6.63
C GLY A 174 -3.20 4.07 -6.97
N VAL A 175 -2.56 5.13 -6.51
CA VAL A 175 -1.11 5.34 -6.66
C VAL A 175 -0.48 5.79 -5.34
N GLY A 176 0.81 5.51 -5.15
CA GLY A 176 1.55 5.99 -3.98
C GLY A 176 1.93 7.47 -4.08
N GLY A 177 1.86 8.17 -2.93
CA GLY A 177 2.38 9.51 -2.72
C GLY A 177 3.31 9.54 -1.50
N TYR A 178 4.20 10.53 -1.41
CA TYR A 178 5.26 10.58 -0.38
C TYR A 178 5.28 11.96 0.28
N PRO A 179 4.70 12.09 1.50
CA PRO A 179 4.68 13.37 2.22
C PRO A 179 6.06 14.00 2.42
N GLU A 180 7.07 13.17 2.64
CA GLU A 180 8.46 13.59 2.83
C GLU A 180 9.34 13.44 1.57
N LYS A 181 8.74 13.24 0.40
CA LYS A 181 9.28 12.90 -0.92
C LYS A 181 9.75 11.45 -1.08
N HIS A 182 9.66 10.94 -2.30
CA HIS A 182 10.28 9.67 -2.67
C HIS A 182 11.82 9.75 -2.63
N PHE A 183 12.50 8.71 -2.16
CA PHE A 183 13.96 8.73 -1.98
C PHE A 183 14.75 8.99 -3.27
N GLU A 184 14.25 8.53 -4.43
CA GLU A 184 14.88 8.80 -5.73
C GLU A 184 14.60 10.20 -6.28
N ALA A 185 13.58 10.88 -5.81
CA ALA A 185 13.28 12.23 -6.27
C ALA A 185 14.31 13.22 -5.68
N PRO A 186 14.89 14.12 -6.48
CA PRO A 186 15.87 15.09 -5.98
C PRO A 186 15.24 16.07 -4.99
N ASN A 187 13.95 16.38 -5.12
CA ASN A 187 13.19 17.26 -4.25
C ASN A 187 11.70 16.96 -4.34
N ILE A 188 10.92 17.52 -3.41
CA ILE A 188 9.47 17.32 -3.32
C ILE A 188 8.72 17.81 -4.56
N ASN A 189 9.15 18.89 -5.19
CA ASN A 189 8.48 19.42 -6.38
C ASN A 189 8.60 18.49 -7.58
N THR A 190 9.74 17.82 -7.72
CA THR A 190 9.94 16.78 -8.76
C THR A 190 9.08 15.55 -8.47
N ASP A 191 8.99 15.14 -7.19
CA ASP A 191 8.15 14.01 -6.79
C ASP A 191 6.66 14.26 -7.09
N ILE A 192 6.17 15.46 -6.76
CA ILE A 192 4.78 15.87 -7.07
C ILE A 192 4.50 15.87 -8.58
N LYS A 193 5.48 16.24 -9.42
CA LYS A 193 5.33 16.10 -10.88
C LYS A 193 5.09 14.64 -11.29
N TYR A 194 5.84 13.70 -10.71
CA TYR A 194 5.63 12.27 -10.97
C TYR A 194 4.27 11.80 -10.45
N VAL A 195 3.79 12.33 -9.33
CA VAL A 195 2.42 12.07 -8.88
C VAL A 195 1.41 12.59 -9.89
N LYS A 196 1.58 13.83 -10.37
CA LYS A 196 0.70 14.43 -11.39
C LYS A 196 0.65 13.61 -12.67
N GLU A 197 1.81 13.13 -13.14
CA GLU A 197 1.88 12.26 -14.33
C GLU A 197 1.08 10.97 -14.14
N LYS A 198 1.19 10.32 -12.97
CA LYS A 198 0.39 9.12 -12.64
C LYS A 198 -1.11 9.40 -12.61
N ILE A 199 -1.52 10.55 -12.06
CA ILE A 199 -2.93 10.93 -12.03
C ILE A 199 -3.44 11.23 -13.44
N ASN A 200 -2.69 11.98 -14.25
CA ASN A 200 -3.04 12.26 -15.64
C ASN A 200 -3.10 11.00 -16.51
N ALA A 201 -2.35 9.97 -16.16
CA ALA A 201 -2.36 8.67 -16.83
C ALA A 201 -3.59 7.80 -16.47
N GLY A 202 -4.35 8.15 -15.43
CA GLY A 202 -5.55 7.43 -15.02
C GLY A 202 -5.62 7.05 -13.54
N GLY A 203 -4.68 7.53 -12.70
CA GLY A 203 -4.76 7.37 -11.25
C GLY A 203 -5.95 8.14 -10.67
N GLU A 204 -6.78 7.49 -9.86
CA GLU A 204 -8.04 8.04 -9.35
C GLU A 204 -7.95 8.46 -7.87
N TYR A 205 -6.97 7.95 -7.12
CA TYR A 205 -6.70 8.36 -5.73
C TYR A 205 -5.23 8.11 -5.37
N ILE A 206 -4.79 8.73 -4.28
CA ILE A 206 -3.43 8.61 -3.75
C ILE A 206 -3.49 8.03 -2.35
N VAL A 207 -2.66 7.01 -2.06
CA VAL A 207 -2.36 6.57 -0.68
C VAL A 207 -0.97 7.06 -0.33
N SER A 208 -0.84 7.79 0.79
CA SER A 208 0.48 8.30 1.18
C SER A 208 1.34 7.22 1.82
N GLN A 209 2.66 7.31 1.67
CA GLN A 209 3.59 6.64 2.58
C GLN A 209 3.29 7.08 4.01
N MET A 210 3.64 6.22 5.01
CA MET A 210 3.51 6.58 6.41
C MET A 210 4.34 7.82 6.74
N PHE A 211 3.86 8.57 7.70
CA PHE A 211 4.51 9.75 8.27
C PHE A 211 4.19 9.83 9.76
N PHE A 212 5.01 10.53 10.53
CA PHE A 212 4.84 10.70 11.98
C PHE A 212 4.63 12.16 12.39
N ASN A 213 4.79 13.10 11.45
CA ASN A 213 4.43 14.50 11.58
C ASN A 213 3.35 14.86 10.53
N ASN A 214 2.18 15.30 10.99
CA ASN A 214 1.05 15.66 10.12
C ASN A 214 1.33 16.85 9.22
N ASP A 215 2.24 17.75 9.59
CA ASP A 215 2.61 18.89 8.76
C ASP A 215 3.18 18.47 7.41
N HIS A 216 3.92 17.36 7.36
CA HIS A 216 4.41 16.80 6.08
C HIS A 216 3.26 16.38 5.17
N TYR A 217 2.23 15.75 5.73
CA TYR A 217 1.05 15.37 4.98
C TYR A 217 0.25 16.58 4.50
N PHE A 218 0.03 17.57 5.36
CA PHE A 218 -0.72 18.77 4.98
C PHE A 218 0.01 19.60 3.93
N ASP A 219 1.35 19.75 4.04
CA ASP A 219 2.17 20.43 3.02
C ASP A 219 2.14 19.66 1.69
N PHE A 220 2.23 18.33 1.73
CA PHE A 220 2.12 17.50 0.54
C PHE A 220 0.75 17.67 -0.14
N VAL A 221 -0.35 17.61 0.61
CA VAL A 221 -1.70 17.86 0.07
C VAL A 221 -1.80 19.25 -0.55
N LYS A 222 -1.33 20.29 0.15
CA LYS A 222 -1.33 21.66 -0.35
C LYS A 222 -0.58 21.76 -1.69
N ARG A 223 0.64 21.23 -1.77
CA ARG A 223 1.44 21.24 -3.01
C ARG A 223 0.77 20.45 -4.14
N CYS A 224 0.13 19.34 -3.83
CA CYS A 224 -0.66 18.60 -4.81
C CYS A 224 -1.78 19.46 -5.38
N ARG A 225 -2.54 20.16 -4.54
CA ARG A 225 -3.62 21.07 -4.98
C ARG A 225 -3.11 22.24 -5.80
N GLU A 226 -1.96 22.82 -5.45
CA GLU A 226 -1.28 23.86 -6.23
C GLU A 226 -0.84 23.40 -7.64
N GLN A 227 -0.75 22.09 -7.85
CA GLN A 227 -0.46 21.46 -9.15
C GLN A 227 -1.71 20.86 -9.80
N ASP A 228 -2.93 21.27 -9.42
CA ASP A 228 -4.21 20.76 -9.94
C ASP A 228 -4.40 19.23 -9.76
N ILE A 229 -3.77 18.62 -8.76
CA ILE A 229 -4.03 17.24 -8.37
C ILE A 229 -5.22 17.26 -7.40
N ASN A 230 -6.44 17.00 -7.90
CA ASN A 230 -7.68 17.14 -7.15
C ASN A 230 -8.27 15.82 -6.66
N VAL A 231 -7.68 14.68 -7.00
CA VAL A 231 -8.10 13.36 -6.53
C VAL A 231 -7.98 13.23 -4.99
N PRO A 232 -8.71 12.30 -4.36
CA PRO A 232 -8.55 12.01 -2.94
C PRO A 232 -7.10 11.64 -2.59
N ILE A 233 -6.61 12.17 -1.47
CA ILE A 233 -5.30 11.82 -0.90
C ILE A 233 -5.55 11.20 0.48
N ILE A 234 -5.27 9.92 0.61
CA ILE A 234 -5.53 9.11 1.78
C ILE A 234 -4.25 9.04 2.63
N PRO A 235 -4.26 9.50 3.90
CA PRO A 235 -3.10 9.39 4.78
C PRO A 235 -2.86 7.94 5.19
N GLY A 236 -1.65 7.45 4.94
CA GLY A 236 -1.17 6.16 5.44
C GLY A 236 -0.53 6.33 6.82
N LEU A 237 -0.99 5.59 7.82
CA LEU A 237 -0.58 5.70 9.21
C LEU A 237 0.03 4.40 9.73
N LYS A 238 1.03 4.52 10.58
CA LYS A 238 1.71 3.38 11.20
C LYS A 238 1.89 3.60 12.69
N ILE A 239 1.41 2.66 13.51
CA ILE A 239 1.61 2.69 14.95
C ILE A 239 2.99 2.11 15.27
N LEU A 240 3.82 2.86 16.00
CA LEU A 240 5.07 2.35 16.58
C LEU A 240 4.75 1.38 17.71
N GLY A 241 5.33 0.18 17.68
CA GLY A 241 5.07 -0.85 18.70
C GLY A 241 6.31 -1.40 19.40
N PHE A 242 7.53 -1.09 18.89
CA PHE A 242 8.78 -1.57 19.47
C PHE A 242 9.98 -0.72 19.03
N LYS A 243 11.01 -0.62 19.88
CA LYS A 243 12.17 0.26 19.71
C LYS A 243 12.90 0.08 18.37
N ALA A 244 13.03 -1.15 17.87
CA ALA A 244 13.76 -1.40 16.63
C ALA A 244 13.12 -0.69 15.41
N GLN A 245 11.85 -0.24 15.50
CA GLN A 245 11.21 0.54 14.45
C GLN A 245 11.82 1.94 14.28
N LEU A 246 12.41 2.52 15.34
CA LEU A 246 13.13 3.80 15.24
C LEU A 246 14.28 3.78 14.24
N THR A 247 14.86 2.62 14.00
CA THR A 247 15.93 2.44 12.99
C THR A 247 15.39 1.83 11.69
N ASN A 248 14.49 0.84 11.79
CA ASN A 248 14.04 0.09 10.64
C ASN A 248 13.11 0.90 9.74
N ILE A 249 12.26 1.77 10.30
CA ILE A 249 11.33 2.58 9.50
C ILE A 249 12.08 3.63 8.69
N PRO A 250 12.92 4.52 9.27
CA PRO A 250 13.69 5.48 8.49
C PRO A 250 14.59 4.82 7.44
N LYS A 251 15.25 3.71 7.80
CA LYS A 251 16.14 2.98 6.90
C LYS A 251 15.45 2.40 5.66
N ASN A 252 14.22 1.89 5.83
CA ASN A 252 13.55 1.16 4.76
C ASN A 252 12.55 2.03 3.97
N PHE A 253 12.01 3.07 4.60
CA PHE A 253 10.93 3.89 4.02
C PHE A 253 11.32 5.36 3.83
N TYR A 254 12.51 5.75 4.31
CA TYR A 254 13.05 7.11 4.16
C TYR A 254 12.13 8.19 4.74
N VAL A 255 11.50 7.88 5.87
CA VAL A 255 10.61 8.77 6.62
C VAL A 255 11.25 9.19 7.93
N GLU A 256 10.96 10.40 8.38
CA GLU A 256 11.43 10.95 9.63
C GLU A 256 10.54 10.49 10.80
N ILE A 257 11.16 10.19 11.93
CA ILE A 257 10.48 10.02 13.22
C ILE A 257 10.81 11.25 14.06
N PRO A 258 9.81 12.06 14.47
CA PRO A 258 10.04 13.28 15.25
C PRO A 258 10.87 13.03 16.51
N ASP A 259 11.69 14.02 16.88
CA ASP A 259 12.61 13.90 18.02
C ASP A 259 11.88 13.60 19.33
N GLU A 260 10.72 14.24 19.56
CA GLU A 260 9.88 14.01 20.73
C GLU A 260 9.43 12.54 20.82
N LEU A 261 8.93 11.97 19.73
CA LEU A 261 8.50 10.56 19.68
C LEU A 261 9.69 9.61 19.83
N SER A 262 10.79 9.88 19.14
CA SER A 262 11.98 9.03 19.17
C SER A 262 12.63 9.01 20.56
N SER A 263 12.74 10.15 21.22
CA SER A 263 13.28 10.29 22.56
C SER A 263 12.42 9.56 23.60
N GLU A 264 11.09 9.76 23.57
CA GLU A 264 10.17 9.07 24.47
C GLU A 264 10.23 7.54 24.32
N VAL A 265 10.28 7.05 23.07
CA VAL A 265 10.40 5.61 22.79
C VAL A 265 11.75 5.06 23.21
N MET A 266 12.86 5.80 23.04
CA MET A 266 14.20 5.37 23.47
C MET A 266 14.30 5.20 24.99
N GLU A 267 13.73 6.12 25.75
CA GLU A 267 13.75 6.10 27.22
C GLU A 267 12.79 5.07 27.83
N ALA A 268 11.69 4.75 27.14
CA ALA A 268 10.68 3.85 27.62
C ALA A 268 11.18 2.42 27.81
N LYS A 269 10.53 1.67 28.73
CA LYS A 269 10.71 0.21 28.78
C LYS A 269 10.01 -0.44 27.57
N PRO A 270 10.49 -1.60 27.08
CA PRO A 270 9.92 -2.26 25.89
C PRO A 270 8.41 -2.47 25.95
N GLU A 271 7.86 -2.78 27.13
CA GLU A 271 6.43 -3.01 27.37
C GLU A 271 5.56 -1.75 27.19
N HIS A 272 6.13 -0.56 27.29
CA HIS A 272 5.41 0.73 27.19
C HIS A 272 5.48 1.36 25.79
N VAL A 273 6.36 0.87 24.91
CA VAL A 273 6.57 1.46 23.58
C VAL A 273 5.29 1.47 22.74
N LEU A 274 4.50 0.40 22.83
CA LEU A 274 3.24 0.33 22.10
C LEU A 274 2.24 1.39 22.58
N ASP A 275 2.18 1.67 23.88
CA ASP A 275 1.26 2.67 24.42
C ASP A 275 1.65 4.09 24.00
N ILE A 276 2.95 4.39 23.94
CA ILE A 276 3.47 5.64 23.38
C ILE A 276 3.10 5.79 21.90
N GLY A 277 3.33 4.74 21.10
CA GLY A 277 2.96 4.77 19.68
C GLY A 277 1.47 4.90 19.42
N VAL A 278 0.63 4.29 20.27
CA VAL A 278 -0.83 4.43 20.21
C VAL A 278 -1.25 5.87 20.54
N GLU A 279 -0.72 6.46 21.60
CA GLU A 279 -1.06 7.84 21.98
C GLU A 279 -0.60 8.86 20.94
N TRP A 280 0.60 8.67 20.37
CA TRP A 280 1.08 9.50 19.28
C TRP A 280 0.16 9.43 18.06
N THR A 281 -0.16 8.21 17.63
CA THR A 281 -1.03 8.00 16.46
C THR A 281 -2.45 8.49 16.73
N ALA A 282 -2.96 8.40 17.98
CA ALA A 282 -4.25 8.96 18.33
C ALA A 282 -4.29 10.49 18.10
N LYS A 283 -3.27 11.21 18.56
CA LYS A 283 -3.14 12.66 18.33
C LYS A 283 -3.09 12.98 16.83
N GLN A 284 -2.33 12.21 16.05
CA GLN A 284 -2.31 12.34 14.58
C GLN A 284 -3.71 12.17 13.99
N CYS A 285 -4.43 11.12 14.38
CA CYS A 285 -5.79 10.85 13.90
C CYS A 285 -6.76 11.99 14.26
N GLU A 286 -6.76 12.44 15.52
CA GLU A 286 -7.60 13.53 15.99
C GLU A 286 -7.38 14.80 15.16
N GLU A 287 -6.14 15.17 14.90
CA GLU A 287 -5.80 16.34 14.07
C GLU A 287 -6.23 16.16 12.60
N LEU A 288 -5.93 15.01 11.99
CA LEU A 288 -6.32 14.71 10.60
C LEU A 288 -7.85 14.79 10.44
N LEU A 289 -8.61 14.20 11.36
CA LEU A 289 -10.07 14.25 11.37
C LEU A 289 -10.60 15.66 11.56
N ASN A 290 -10.02 16.44 12.46
CA ASN A 290 -10.38 17.84 12.68
C ASN A 290 -10.10 18.74 11.44
N LYS A 291 -9.14 18.37 10.60
CA LYS A 291 -8.85 19.02 9.32
C LYS A 291 -9.71 18.47 8.15
N GLY A 292 -10.67 17.58 8.45
CA GLY A 292 -11.63 17.08 7.46
C GLY A 292 -11.12 15.97 6.55
N VAL A 293 -10.09 15.23 6.98
CA VAL A 293 -9.61 14.06 6.22
C VAL A 293 -10.70 12.99 6.21
N PRO A 294 -11.13 12.50 5.03
CA PRO A 294 -12.32 11.65 4.93
C PRO A 294 -12.06 10.18 5.25
N LEU A 295 -10.81 9.73 5.25
CA LEU A 295 -10.43 8.35 5.48
C LEU A 295 -9.04 8.27 6.11
N LEU A 296 -8.87 7.42 7.12
CA LEU A 296 -7.60 7.05 7.72
C LEU A 296 -7.23 5.62 7.29
N HIS A 297 -6.05 5.44 6.72
CA HIS A 297 -5.54 4.15 6.25
C HIS A 297 -4.40 3.66 7.15
N PHE A 298 -4.49 2.42 7.67
CA PHE A 298 -3.53 1.90 8.64
C PHE A 298 -2.74 0.71 8.12
N TYR A 299 -1.41 0.81 8.18
CA TYR A 299 -0.46 -0.26 7.88
C TYR A 299 -0.35 -1.24 9.06
N ILE A 300 -1.29 -2.17 9.20
CA ILE A 300 -1.36 -3.10 10.34
C ILE A 300 -0.53 -4.36 10.17
N MET A 301 -0.12 -4.66 8.94
CA MET A 301 0.63 -5.86 8.59
C MET A 301 -0.18 -7.14 8.88
N LEU A 302 0.22 -7.94 9.87
CA LEU A 302 -0.48 -9.15 10.35
C LEU A 302 -0.66 -9.09 11.89
N ASN A 303 -0.87 -7.88 12.45
CA ASN A 303 -1.02 -7.68 13.87
C ASN A 303 -2.13 -6.65 14.16
N SER A 304 -3.25 -7.14 14.63
CA SER A 304 -4.43 -6.32 14.99
C SER A 304 -4.31 -5.61 16.35
N LYS A 305 -3.43 -6.07 17.25
CA LYS A 305 -3.33 -5.54 18.63
C LYS A 305 -3.06 -4.02 18.70
N PRO A 306 -2.12 -3.43 17.91
CA PRO A 306 -1.90 -1.99 17.95
C PRO A 306 -3.13 -1.19 17.52
N ILE A 307 -3.79 -1.63 16.42
CA ILE A 307 -4.96 -0.93 15.91
C ILE A 307 -6.17 -1.06 16.86
N THR A 308 -6.37 -2.22 17.49
CA THR A 308 -7.43 -2.40 18.48
C THR A 308 -7.24 -1.46 19.69
N LYS A 309 -5.99 -1.31 20.16
CA LYS A 309 -5.68 -0.33 21.23
C LYS A 309 -5.98 1.11 20.78
N LEU A 310 -5.60 1.47 19.55
CA LEU A 310 -5.85 2.79 18.99
C LEU A 310 -7.35 3.09 18.88
N MET A 311 -8.13 2.16 18.32
CA MET A 311 -9.59 2.36 18.18
C MET A 311 -10.27 2.53 19.54
N ASN A 312 -9.87 1.74 20.55
CA ASN A 312 -10.34 1.91 21.92
C ASN A 312 -9.99 3.30 22.50
N ARG A 313 -8.76 3.80 22.22
CA ARG A 313 -8.32 5.14 22.64
C ARG A 313 -9.12 6.26 21.96
N LEU A 314 -9.51 6.08 20.70
CA LEU A 314 -10.32 7.02 19.93
C LEU A 314 -11.83 6.90 20.18
N ASN A 315 -12.27 5.91 20.96
CA ASN A 315 -13.68 5.58 21.18
C ASN A 315 -14.46 5.27 19.88
N ILE A 316 -13.83 4.53 18.98
CA ILE A 316 -14.40 4.08 17.70
C ILE A 316 -14.70 2.58 17.75
#